data_3b32e6d48240d8c8160918bb1d007b93
#
_entry.id   3b32e6d48240d8c8160918bb1d007b93
#
_cell.length_a   1.000
_cell.length_b   1.000
_cell.length_c   1.000
_cell.angle_alpha   90.00
_cell.angle_beta   90.00
_cell.angle_gamma   90.00
#
_symmetry.space_group_name_H-M   'P 1'
#
loop_
_entity.id
_entity.type
_entity.pdbx_description
1 polymer ?
#
loop_
_entity_poly.entity_id
_entity_poly.type
_entity_poly.pdbx_seq_one_letter_code
_entity_poly.pdbx_strand_id
1 'polypeptide(L)'
;MIWVQVCGAWPAPRDESPGGGTYRVVHASQYAQSFIYVQWLQRDRSDSAIEVATVGVPEINNDHAEWQLSRLRCQATAQGIRITAKAESGHEDGTFDVTLEAGHRPGDLRYRRTPARRTTVSPPPSRP
;
A
#
# COMPACT_ATOMS: atom_id res chain seq x y z
N MET A 1 -5.44 -8.86 13.34
CA MET A 1 -3.99 -8.71 13.20
C MET A 1 -3.66 -7.36 12.59
N ILE A 2 -2.66 -6.71 13.11
CA ILE A 2 -2.22 -5.42 12.59
C ILE A 2 -0.74 -5.53 12.25
N TRP A 3 -0.40 -5.06 11.08
CA TRP A 3 0.97 -4.99 10.60
C TRP A 3 1.30 -3.55 10.26
N VAL A 4 2.43 -3.06 10.72
CA VAL A 4 2.87 -1.68 10.51
C VAL A 4 4.31 -1.69 10.04
N GLN A 5 4.58 -0.94 8.99
CA GLN A 5 5.94 -0.79 8.49
C GLN A 5 6.22 0.67 8.14
N VAL A 6 7.34 1.17 8.62
CA VAL A 6 7.88 2.46 8.18
C VAL A 6 8.74 2.17 6.95
N CYS A 7 8.53 2.93 5.89
CA CYS A 7 9.14 2.65 4.62
C CYS A 7 9.35 3.96 3.87
N GLY A 8 10.59 4.21 3.45
CA GLY A 8 10.90 5.36 2.63
C GLY A 8 10.80 6.70 3.33
N ALA A 9 11.10 7.73 2.57
CA ALA A 9 11.08 9.10 3.06
C ALA A 9 10.51 10.01 1.99
N TRP A 10 9.87 11.08 2.41
CA TRP A 10 9.35 12.09 1.51
C TRP A 10 9.99 13.44 1.86
N PRO A 11 10.41 14.20 0.85
CA PRO A 11 11.03 15.50 1.09
C PRO A 11 9.97 16.56 1.31
N ALA A 12 10.30 17.57 2.10
CA ALA A 12 9.41 18.70 2.22
C ALA A 12 9.39 19.51 0.94
N PRO A 13 8.31 20.22 0.68
CA PRO A 13 8.35 21.28 -0.31
C PRO A 13 9.46 22.25 0.05
N ARG A 14 10.06 22.84 -0.98
CA ARG A 14 11.31 23.62 -0.82
C ARG A 14 11.32 24.67 0.27
N ASP A 15 10.18 25.24 0.57
CA ASP A 15 10.13 26.38 1.49
C ASP A 15 9.49 26.06 2.83
N GLU A 16 9.28 24.78 3.12
CA GLU A 16 8.64 24.42 4.36
C GLU A 16 9.63 23.82 5.36
N SER A 17 9.56 24.28 6.57
CA SER A 17 10.38 23.78 7.66
C SER A 17 9.50 23.43 8.84
N PRO A 18 9.73 22.28 9.49
CA PRO A 18 10.71 21.26 9.15
C PRO A 18 10.29 20.51 7.90
N GLY A 19 11.26 19.97 7.20
CA GLY A 19 10.99 19.34 5.93
C GLY A 19 10.86 17.84 5.99
N GLY A 20 9.87 17.34 5.32
CA GLY A 20 9.79 15.94 5.02
C GLY A 20 9.57 15.02 6.20
N GLY A 21 9.62 13.74 5.91
CA GLY A 21 9.41 12.71 6.92
C GLY A 21 9.50 11.33 6.32
N THR A 22 8.72 10.41 6.88
CA THR A 22 8.68 9.03 6.44
C THR A 22 7.26 8.64 6.12
N TYR A 23 7.13 7.51 5.41
CA TYR A 23 5.82 6.90 5.22
C TYR A 23 5.65 5.77 6.21
N ARG A 24 4.42 5.54 6.62
CA ARG A 24 4.06 4.38 7.41
C ARG A 24 2.87 3.69 6.75
N VAL A 25 3.01 2.39 6.55
CA VAL A 25 1.95 1.57 5.97
C VAL A 25 1.33 0.77 7.09
N VAL A 26 0.01 0.82 7.21
CA VAL A 26 -0.73 0.08 8.22
C VAL A 26 -1.67 -0.88 7.50
N HIS A 27 -1.53 -2.14 7.81
CA HIS A 27 -2.42 -3.18 7.31
C HIS A 27 -3.07 -3.86 8.49
N ALA A 28 -4.37 -3.79 8.57
CA ALA A 28 -5.14 -4.49 9.58
C ALA A 28 -6.00 -5.53 8.89
N SER A 29 -6.21 -6.67 9.53
CA SER A 29 -7.15 -7.64 9.01
C SER A 29 -8.06 -8.09 10.13
N GLN A 30 -9.34 -8.19 9.83
CA GLN A 30 -10.36 -8.61 10.74
C GLN A 30 -11.34 -9.47 9.98
N TYR A 31 -11.57 -10.68 10.47
CA TYR A 31 -12.38 -11.69 9.78
C TYR A 31 -11.75 -11.92 8.40
N ALA A 32 -12.47 -11.87 7.36
CA ALA A 32 -11.94 -12.10 6.02
C ALA A 32 -11.68 -10.79 5.27
N GLN A 33 -11.44 -9.71 6.00
CA GLN A 33 -11.34 -8.39 5.40
C GLN A 33 -10.05 -7.70 5.80
N SER A 34 -9.35 -7.13 4.82
CA SER A 34 -8.18 -6.30 5.04
C SER A 34 -8.55 -4.84 4.98
N PHE A 35 -7.81 -4.04 5.75
CA PHE A 35 -7.87 -2.58 5.72
C PHE A 35 -6.45 -2.08 5.57
N ILE A 36 -6.22 -1.16 4.66
CA ILE A 36 -4.88 -0.64 4.43
C ILE A 36 -4.90 0.88 4.39
N TYR A 37 -3.90 1.46 5.04
CA TYR A 37 -3.75 2.91 5.14
C TYR A 37 -2.30 3.27 4.90
N VAL A 38 -2.08 4.40 4.27
CA VAL A 38 -0.75 4.96 4.11
C VAL A 38 -0.72 6.30 4.83
N GLN A 39 0.30 6.49 5.64
CA GLN A 39 0.46 7.69 6.43
C GLN A 39 1.75 8.40 6.04
N TRP A 40 1.66 9.71 5.94
CA TRP A 40 2.82 10.60 5.81
C TRP A 40 3.11 11.13 7.19
N LEU A 41 4.29 10.81 7.71
CA LEU A 41 4.69 11.20 9.06
C LEU A 41 5.81 12.20 8.99
N GLN A 42 5.77 13.18 9.88
CA GLN A 42 6.80 14.19 10.03
C GLN A 42 7.31 14.15 11.45
N ARG A 43 8.59 14.40 11.66
CA ARG A 43 9.12 14.51 13.00
C ARG A 43 8.96 15.93 13.50
N ASP A 44 8.47 16.07 14.71
CA ASP A 44 8.43 17.35 15.35
C ASP A 44 9.75 17.62 16.08
N ARG A 45 9.81 18.76 16.76
CA ARG A 45 11.04 19.16 17.46
C ARG A 45 11.37 18.26 18.64
N SER A 46 10.39 17.54 19.17
CA SER A 46 10.61 16.62 20.28
C SER A 46 10.94 15.22 19.79
N ASP A 47 11.19 15.06 18.49
CA ASP A 47 11.50 13.77 17.87
C ASP A 47 10.31 12.81 17.85
N SER A 48 9.11 13.34 18.04
CA SER A 48 7.88 12.56 17.93
C SER A 48 7.37 12.56 16.51
N ALA A 49 6.78 11.47 16.09
CA ALA A 49 6.17 11.39 14.77
C ALA A 49 4.81 12.06 14.79
N ILE A 50 4.58 12.96 13.84
CA ILE A 50 3.30 13.62 13.66
C ILE A 50 2.71 13.13 12.36
N GLU A 51 1.47 12.70 12.41
CA GLU A 51 0.73 12.33 11.22
C GLU A 51 0.32 13.58 10.46
N VAL A 52 0.82 13.70 9.24
CA VAL A 52 0.47 14.81 8.36
C VAL A 52 -0.73 14.45 7.51
N ALA A 53 -0.78 13.21 7.06
CA ALA A 53 -1.89 12.71 6.27
C ALA A 53 -2.04 11.22 6.47
N THR A 54 -3.27 10.75 6.43
CA THR A 54 -3.60 9.32 6.44
C THR A 54 -4.62 9.09 5.34
N VAL A 55 -4.33 8.17 4.45
CA VAL A 55 -5.21 7.84 3.35
C VAL A 55 -5.51 6.36 3.37
N GLY A 56 -6.79 6.01 3.43
CA GLY A 56 -7.24 4.64 3.25
C GLY A 56 -7.49 4.37 1.78
N VAL A 57 -7.56 3.12 1.42
CA VAL A 57 -7.86 2.68 0.06
C VAL A 57 -9.30 2.20 0.03
N PRO A 58 -10.25 3.02 -0.45
CA PRO A 58 -11.68 2.63 -0.40
C PRO A 58 -11.97 1.32 -1.11
N GLU A 59 -11.26 1.05 -2.19
CA GLU A 59 -11.46 -0.16 -2.97
C GLU A 59 -11.14 -1.42 -2.18
N ILE A 60 -10.20 -1.33 -1.25
CA ILE A 60 -9.82 -2.46 -0.39
C ILE A 60 -10.59 -2.41 0.93
N ASN A 61 -10.72 -1.22 1.51
CA ASN A 61 -11.26 -1.05 2.85
C ASN A 61 -12.78 -1.21 2.93
N ASN A 62 -13.44 -1.33 1.79
CA ASN A 62 -14.86 -1.58 1.74
C ASN A 62 -15.15 -2.97 2.31
N ASP A 63 -15.82 -3.03 3.43
CA ASP A 63 -16.09 -4.29 4.12
C ASP A 63 -17.03 -5.21 3.34
N HIS A 64 -17.75 -4.70 2.36
CA HIS A 64 -18.60 -5.53 1.50
C HIS A 64 -17.79 -6.25 0.42
N ALA A 65 -16.59 -5.81 0.14
CA ALA A 65 -15.76 -6.41 -0.88
C ALA A 65 -14.98 -7.63 -0.39
N GLU A 66 -14.81 -7.76 0.91
CA GLU A 66 -14.11 -8.88 1.52
C GLU A 66 -12.75 -9.16 0.90
N TRP A 67 -11.96 -8.09 0.68
CA TRP A 67 -10.62 -8.24 0.16
C TRP A 67 -9.66 -8.66 1.25
N GLN A 68 -8.86 -9.67 0.97
CA GLN A 68 -7.76 -10.07 1.83
C GLN A 68 -6.46 -9.81 1.12
N LEU A 69 -5.58 -9.07 1.76
CA LEU A 69 -4.26 -8.79 1.24
C LEU A 69 -3.22 -9.69 1.87
N SER A 70 -2.26 -10.10 1.08
CA SER A 70 -1.12 -10.89 1.54
C SER A 70 0.13 -10.43 0.81
N ARG A 71 1.28 -10.84 1.31
CA ARG A 71 2.58 -10.57 0.70
C ARG A 71 2.81 -9.08 0.45
N LEU A 72 2.50 -8.28 1.44
CA LEU A 72 2.74 -6.86 1.33
C LEU A 72 4.24 -6.57 1.30
N ARG A 73 4.61 -5.73 0.37
CA ARG A 73 5.99 -5.23 0.26
C ARG A 73 5.93 -3.75 0.04
N CYS A 74 6.85 -3.04 0.67
CA CYS A 74 7.01 -1.61 0.48
C CYS A 74 8.41 -1.32 0.01
N GLN A 75 8.52 -0.55 -1.06
CA GLN A 75 9.80 -0.16 -1.64
C GLN A 75 9.84 1.34 -1.81
N ALA A 76 10.97 1.93 -1.44
CA ALA A 76 11.19 3.34 -1.74
C ALA A 76 11.45 3.50 -3.23
N THR A 77 10.89 4.56 -3.81
CA THR A 77 11.09 4.89 -5.21
C THR A 77 11.53 6.35 -5.33
N ALA A 78 11.87 6.76 -6.53
CA ALA A 78 12.24 8.15 -6.77
C ALA A 78 11.08 9.11 -6.50
N GLN A 79 9.85 8.65 -6.63
CA GLN A 79 8.66 9.49 -6.47
C GLN A 79 7.98 9.32 -5.11
N GLY A 80 8.44 8.42 -4.28
CA GLY A 80 7.83 8.16 -2.99
C GLY A 80 8.00 6.72 -2.57
N ILE A 81 6.91 5.98 -2.42
CA ILE A 81 6.96 4.55 -2.13
C ILE A 81 5.99 3.81 -3.03
N ARG A 82 6.30 2.55 -3.24
CA ARG A 82 5.40 1.62 -3.91
C ARG A 82 5.12 0.45 -2.99
N ILE A 83 3.85 0.15 -2.82
CA ILE A 83 3.40 -0.98 -2.02
C ILE A 83 2.77 -1.98 -2.97
N THR A 84 3.20 -3.23 -2.89
CA THR A 84 2.62 -4.31 -3.68
C THR A 84 2.06 -5.36 -2.75
N ALA A 85 1.01 -6.01 -3.19
CA ALA A 85 0.38 -7.07 -2.42
C ALA A 85 -0.38 -8.00 -3.36
N LYS A 86 -0.68 -9.18 -2.86
CA LYS A 86 -1.64 -10.08 -3.50
C LYS A 86 -2.99 -9.86 -2.84
N ALA A 87 -4.04 -9.94 -3.61
CA ALA A 87 -5.40 -9.71 -3.11
C ALA A 87 -6.33 -10.83 -3.58
N GLU A 88 -7.17 -11.29 -2.67
CA GLU A 88 -8.22 -12.24 -2.96
C GLU A 88 -9.51 -11.72 -2.37
N SER A 89 -10.60 -11.91 -3.08
CA SER A 89 -11.92 -11.49 -2.61
C SER A 89 -12.81 -12.70 -2.40
N GLY A 90 -13.68 -12.64 -1.42
CA GLY A 90 -14.70 -13.66 -1.24
C GLY A 90 -15.76 -13.65 -2.34
N HIS A 91 -15.80 -12.61 -3.15
CA HIS A 91 -16.83 -12.45 -4.19
C HIS A 91 -16.32 -12.62 -5.62
N GLU A 92 -15.01 -12.62 -5.81
CA GLU A 92 -14.44 -12.74 -7.14
C GLU A 92 -13.42 -13.86 -7.17
N ASP A 93 -13.45 -14.62 -8.23
CA ASP A 93 -12.49 -15.71 -8.40
C ASP A 93 -11.13 -15.16 -8.77
N GLY A 94 -10.10 -15.85 -8.31
CA GLY A 94 -8.73 -15.56 -8.72
C GLY A 94 -8.01 -14.67 -7.76
N THR A 95 -6.76 -14.46 -8.08
CA THR A 95 -5.86 -13.62 -7.32
C THR A 95 -5.55 -12.38 -8.14
N PHE A 96 -5.40 -11.27 -7.46
CA PHE A 96 -5.10 -10.01 -8.11
C PHE A 96 -3.81 -9.43 -7.54
N ASP A 97 -3.12 -8.65 -8.35
CA ASP A 97 -1.99 -7.86 -7.90
C ASP A 97 -2.48 -6.46 -7.61
N VAL A 98 -2.18 -5.99 -6.42
CA VAL A 98 -2.51 -4.63 -5.99
C VAL A 98 -1.22 -3.84 -5.91
N THR A 99 -1.25 -2.64 -6.47
CA THR A 99 -0.15 -1.70 -6.39
C THR A 99 -0.68 -0.38 -5.87
N LEU A 100 -0.04 0.12 -4.83
CA LEU A 100 -0.28 1.45 -4.31
C LEU A 100 0.97 2.26 -4.51
N GLU A 101 0.80 3.51 -4.95
CA GLU A 101 1.92 4.42 -5.08
C GLU A 101 1.59 5.69 -4.31
N ALA A 102 2.43 5.99 -3.33
CA ALA A 102 2.29 7.20 -2.54
C ALA A 102 3.35 8.18 -3.01
N GLY A 103 2.91 9.37 -3.35
CA GLY A 103 3.81 10.40 -3.83
C GLY A 103 4.40 11.23 -2.69
N HIS A 104 5.23 12.21 -3.06
CA HIS A 104 5.85 13.08 -2.07
C HIS A 104 4.86 14.05 -1.42
N ARG A 105 3.80 14.39 -2.13
CA ARG A 105 2.77 15.26 -1.55
C ARG A 105 1.93 14.44 -0.57
N PRO A 106 1.83 14.88 0.68
CA PRO A 106 0.99 14.16 1.64
C PRO A 106 -0.43 13.99 1.12
N GLY A 107 -0.93 12.77 1.20
CA GLY A 107 -2.26 12.44 0.72
C GLY A 107 -2.33 11.94 -0.71
N ASP A 108 -1.25 12.03 -1.48
CA ASP A 108 -1.25 11.59 -2.87
C ASP A 108 -1.03 10.08 -2.92
N LEU A 109 -2.10 9.33 -3.10
CA LEU A 109 -2.08 7.87 -3.14
C LEU A 109 -2.84 7.40 -4.37
N ARG A 110 -2.20 6.52 -5.14
CA ARG A 110 -2.80 5.91 -6.32
C ARG A 110 -2.97 4.43 -6.10
N TYR A 111 -4.07 3.89 -6.56
CA TYR A 111 -4.40 2.49 -6.44
C TYR A 111 -4.57 1.87 -7.81
N ARG A 112 -4.02 0.66 -7.98
CA ARG A 112 -4.22 -0.11 -9.19
C ARG A 112 -4.33 -1.58 -8.84
N ARG A 113 -5.24 -2.26 -9.49
CA ARG A 113 -5.42 -3.70 -9.33
C ARG A 113 -5.46 -4.34 -10.71
N THR A 114 -4.70 -5.41 -10.86
CA THR A 114 -4.69 -6.18 -12.10
C THR A 114 -4.81 -7.65 -11.75
N PRO A 115 -5.40 -8.48 -12.65
CA PRO A 115 -5.39 -9.91 -12.43
C PRO A 115 -3.96 -10.40 -12.33
N ALA A 116 -3.69 -11.24 -11.35
CA ALA A 116 -2.36 -11.77 -11.19
C ALA A 116 -2.03 -12.67 -12.37
N ARG A 117 -0.83 -12.51 -12.88
CA ARG A 117 -0.37 -13.44 -13.89
C ARG A 117 -0.26 -14.79 -13.22
N ARG A 118 -0.80 -15.80 -13.86
CA ARG A 118 -0.53 -17.13 -13.44
C ARG A 118 0.93 -17.35 -13.60
N THR A 119 1.58 -17.47 -12.49
CA THR A 119 2.96 -17.84 -12.52
C THR A 119 3.12 -19.30 -12.84
N THR A 120 2.06 -20.03 -12.79
CA THR A 120 2.15 -21.33 -13.30
C THR A 120 2.52 -21.19 -14.72
N VAL A 121 3.55 -21.77 -15.02
CA VAL A 121 3.94 -21.94 -16.33
C VAL A 121 2.76 -22.27 -17.12
N SER A 122 2.58 -21.54 -18.15
CA SER A 122 1.61 -21.91 -19.10
C SER A 122 1.85 -23.36 -19.39
N PRO A 123 0.80 -24.09 -19.60
CA PRO A 123 0.93 -25.49 -19.92
C PRO A 123 1.92 -25.59 -21.06
N PRO A 124 2.73 -26.59 -21.01
CA PRO A 124 3.65 -26.77 -22.08
C PRO A 124 2.87 -26.76 -23.36
N PRO A 125 3.43 -26.22 -24.37
CA PRO A 125 2.76 -26.23 -25.63
C PRO A 125 2.38 -27.66 -25.90
N SER A 126 1.19 -27.76 -26.34
CA SER A 126 0.79 -29.08 -26.62
C SER A 126 1.73 -29.61 -27.63
N ARG A 127 2.15 -30.76 -27.40
CA ARG A 127 2.91 -31.30 -28.24
C ARG A 127 2.26 -31.88 -29.21
N PRO A 128 2.83 -31.82 -30.13
CA PRO A 128 2.31 -32.56 -31.19
C PRO A 128 2.11 -33.80 -30.64
#